data_7880b4b406e1dbc0cfe4b440729c1c11
#
_entry.id   7880b4b406e1dbc0cfe4b440729c1c11
#
_cell.length_a   1.000
_cell.length_b   1.000
_cell.length_c   1.000
_cell.angle_alpha   90.00
_cell.angle_beta   90.00
_cell.angle_gamma   90.00
#
_symmetry.space_group_name_H-M   'P 1'
#
loop_
_entity.id
_entity.type
_entity.pdbx_description
1 polymer ?
#
loop_
_entity_poly.entity_id
_entity_poly.type
_entity_poly.pdbx_seq_one_letter_code
_entity_poly.pdbx_strand_id
1 'polypeptide(L)'
;MGRLRLFCAAACIFVNEAKERKKMADCKKVAVIMGSDSDFPTVSGAVKTLKSYGVPVEVHVMSAHRTPEEAARFSSQAKAEGFGVIIAAAGKAAHLAGVLADHTTLPVIGIPIKSSTLDGLDALLATVQMPKGIPVATVAIDGADNAALLAVQI
;
A
#
# COMPACT_ATOMS: atom_id res chain seq x y z
N MET A 1 -10.65 47.12 20.94
CA MET A 1 -11.33 45.84 20.55
C MET A 1 -10.60 45.02 19.48
N GLY A 2 -9.43 45.39 18.95
CA GLY A 2 -8.73 44.69 17.89
C GLY A 2 -7.73 43.57 18.28
N ARG A 3 -7.21 43.60 19.50
CA ARG A 3 -6.15 42.62 19.92
C ARG A 3 -6.67 41.24 20.33
N LEU A 4 -7.93 41.12 20.76
CA LEU A 4 -8.48 39.83 21.19
C LEU A 4 -8.83 38.88 20.04
N ARG A 5 -9.13 39.43 18.83
CA ARG A 5 -9.44 38.62 17.63
C ARG A 5 -8.22 37.99 16.98
N LEU A 6 -7.03 38.65 17.07
CA LEU A 6 -5.78 38.07 16.53
C LEU A 6 -5.29 36.88 17.37
N PHE A 7 -5.47 36.90 18.69
CA PHE A 7 -5.08 35.79 19.56
C PHE A 7 -5.94 34.52 19.34
N CYS A 8 -7.22 34.70 19.04
CA CYS A 8 -8.13 33.58 18.81
C CYS A 8 -7.83 32.90 17.46
N ALA A 9 -7.50 33.65 16.42
CA ALA A 9 -7.12 33.10 15.12
C ALA A 9 -5.77 32.34 15.16
N ALA A 10 -4.77 32.88 15.83
CA ALA A 10 -3.49 32.22 16.02
C ALA A 10 -3.63 30.93 16.85
N ALA A 11 -4.39 30.95 17.94
CA ALA A 11 -4.66 29.75 18.74
C ALA A 11 -5.40 28.68 17.95
N CYS A 12 -6.37 29.02 17.11
CA CYS A 12 -7.04 28.08 16.23
C CYS A 12 -6.11 27.46 15.19
N ILE A 13 -5.17 28.21 14.64
CA ILE A 13 -4.17 27.71 13.67
C ILE A 13 -3.24 26.72 14.38
N PHE A 14 -2.69 27.06 15.54
CA PHE A 14 -1.83 26.17 16.32
C PHE A 14 -2.53 24.89 16.80
N VAL A 15 -3.79 24.98 17.17
CA VAL A 15 -4.60 23.79 17.56
C VAL A 15 -4.87 22.89 16.36
N ASN A 16 -5.09 23.49 15.17
CA ASN A 16 -5.31 22.74 13.93
C ASN A 16 -4.02 22.04 13.47
N GLU A 17 -2.88 22.74 13.48
CA GLU A 17 -1.56 22.17 13.16
C GLU A 17 -1.16 21.06 14.15
N ALA A 18 -1.41 21.22 15.44
CA ALA A 18 -1.15 20.19 16.44
C ALA A 18 -2.05 18.96 16.26
N LYS A 19 -3.32 19.16 15.87
CA LYS A 19 -4.27 18.09 15.55
C LYS A 19 -3.88 17.35 14.28
N GLU A 20 -3.41 18.05 13.25
CA GLU A 20 -2.91 17.46 12.00
C GLU A 20 -1.61 16.70 12.24
N ARG A 21 -0.67 17.27 13.02
CA ARG A 21 0.59 16.56 13.40
C ARG A 21 0.29 15.30 14.21
N LYS A 22 -0.69 15.32 15.11
CA LYS A 22 -1.10 14.14 15.88
C LYS A 22 -1.78 13.11 14.99
N LYS A 23 -2.60 13.52 14.03
CA LYS A 23 -3.24 12.64 13.04
C LYS A 23 -2.20 11.97 12.14
N MET A 24 -1.13 12.70 11.75
CA MET A 24 -0.01 12.12 11.00
C MET A 24 0.86 11.18 11.85
N ALA A 25 1.02 11.44 13.15
CA ALA A 25 1.76 10.56 14.05
C ALA A 25 1.05 9.22 14.32
N ASP A 26 -0.28 9.19 14.19
CA ASP A 26 -1.10 7.98 14.33
C ASP A 26 -1.32 7.24 12.98
N CYS A 27 -0.84 7.80 11.86
CA CYS A 27 -0.98 7.19 10.54
C CYS A 27 -0.03 6.00 10.40
N LYS A 28 -0.58 4.83 10.15
CA LYS A 28 0.21 3.62 9.94
C LYS A 28 0.91 3.64 8.60
N LYS A 29 2.08 2.99 8.54
CA LYS A 29 2.86 2.87 7.30
C LYS A 29 2.15 1.97 6.30
N VAL A 30 2.37 2.24 5.01
CA VAL A 30 1.98 1.36 3.92
C VAL A 30 3.22 0.72 3.33
N ALA A 31 3.23 -0.61 3.23
CA ALA A 31 4.26 -1.34 2.50
C ALA A 31 3.85 -1.43 1.02
N VAL A 32 4.77 -1.09 0.13
CA VAL A 32 4.61 -1.30 -1.31
C VAL A 32 5.63 -2.33 -1.76
N ILE A 33 5.17 -3.51 -2.12
CA ILE A 33 6.01 -4.68 -2.42
C ILE A 33 5.82 -5.05 -3.89
N MET A 34 6.93 -5.29 -4.59
CA MET A 34 6.91 -5.73 -5.99
C MET A 34 7.74 -6.99 -6.17
N GLY A 35 7.30 -7.87 -7.09
CA GLY A 35 7.97 -9.15 -7.38
C GLY A 35 9.29 -8.99 -8.15
N SER A 36 9.48 -7.85 -8.80
CA SER A 36 10.66 -7.48 -9.57
C SER A 36 10.85 -5.97 -9.56
N ASP A 37 12.08 -5.51 -9.60
CA ASP A 37 12.44 -4.10 -9.78
C ASP A 37 11.95 -3.52 -11.11
N SER A 38 11.77 -4.36 -12.11
CA SER A 38 11.16 -4.00 -13.41
C SER A 38 9.73 -3.43 -13.28
N ASP A 39 9.03 -3.71 -12.19
CA ASP A 39 7.67 -3.26 -11.95
C ASP A 39 7.63 -1.84 -11.35
N PHE A 40 8.78 -1.33 -10.91
CA PHE A 40 8.88 -0.04 -10.23
C PHE A 40 8.33 1.17 -11.03
N PRO A 41 8.53 1.26 -12.36
CA PRO A 41 7.94 2.35 -13.14
C PRO A 41 6.41 2.47 -12.93
N THR A 42 5.68 1.34 -12.96
CA THR A 42 4.24 1.30 -12.70
C THR A 42 3.94 1.59 -11.23
N VAL A 43 4.64 0.93 -10.31
CA VAL A 43 4.39 1.03 -8.86
C VAL A 43 4.75 2.40 -8.30
N SER A 44 5.64 3.16 -8.96
CA SER A 44 6.04 4.51 -8.54
C SER A 44 4.87 5.49 -8.42
N GLY A 45 3.77 5.27 -9.18
CA GLY A 45 2.52 6.02 -9.06
C GLY A 45 1.93 5.89 -7.65
N ALA A 46 1.83 4.66 -7.13
CA ALA A 46 1.32 4.43 -5.77
C ALA A 46 2.17 5.14 -4.71
N VAL A 47 3.49 5.09 -4.84
CA VAL A 47 4.41 5.76 -3.89
C VAL A 47 4.22 7.28 -3.90
N LYS A 48 4.07 7.89 -5.08
CA LYS A 48 3.83 9.33 -5.21
C LYS A 48 2.48 9.72 -4.61
N THR A 49 1.44 8.95 -4.89
CA THR A 49 0.09 9.18 -4.36
C THR A 49 0.07 9.08 -2.84
N LEU A 50 0.62 8.01 -2.23
CA LEU A 50 0.71 7.87 -0.77
C LEU A 50 1.44 9.06 -0.13
N LYS A 51 2.59 9.47 -0.69
CA LYS A 51 3.35 10.61 -0.18
C LYS A 51 2.56 11.92 -0.27
N SER A 52 1.78 12.13 -1.33
CA SER A 52 0.95 13.34 -1.48
C SER A 52 -0.16 13.44 -0.41
N TYR A 53 -0.61 12.31 0.13
CA TYR A 53 -1.55 12.24 1.26
C TYR A 53 -0.86 12.20 2.63
N GLY A 54 0.48 12.34 2.68
CA GLY A 54 1.23 12.31 3.93
C GLY A 54 1.34 10.93 4.59
N VAL A 55 1.03 9.85 3.87
CA VAL A 55 1.11 8.48 4.38
C VAL A 55 2.56 8.00 4.32
N PRO A 56 3.15 7.53 5.44
CA PRO A 56 4.48 6.92 5.42
C PRO A 56 4.48 5.65 4.56
N VAL A 57 5.47 5.53 3.67
CA VAL A 57 5.56 4.43 2.71
C VAL A 57 6.95 3.83 2.70
N GLU A 58 7.03 2.50 2.74
CA GLU A 58 8.25 1.73 2.53
C GLU A 58 8.09 0.87 1.27
N VAL A 59 9.16 0.77 0.49
CA VAL A 59 9.16 0.06 -0.80
C VAL A 59 10.13 -1.10 -0.74
N HIS A 60 9.66 -2.30 -1.11
CA HIS A 60 10.46 -3.52 -1.07
C HIS A 60 10.35 -4.30 -2.39
N VAL A 61 11.42 -4.99 -2.74
CA VAL A 61 11.42 -5.97 -3.83
C VAL A 61 11.53 -7.35 -3.21
N MET A 62 10.47 -8.15 -3.32
CA MET A 62 10.39 -9.51 -2.79
C MET A 62 9.59 -10.38 -3.75
N SER A 63 10.09 -11.55 -4.06
CA SER A 63 9.40 -12.47 -4.98
C SER A 63 8.81 -13.66 -4.22
N ALA A 64 7.53 -13.92 -4.40
CA ALA A 64 6.89 -15.12 -3.84
C ALA A 64 7.54 -16.43 -4.32
N HIS A 65 8.17 -16.42 -5.51
CA HIS A 65 8.80 -17.58 -6.10
C HIS A 65 10.30 -17.69 -5.83
N ARG A 66 11.00 -16.53 -5.76
CA ARG A 66 12.48 -16.49 -5.65
C ARG A 66 12.96 -16.27 -4.22
N THR A 67 12.16 -15.56 -3.42
CA THR A 67 12.46 -15.26 -2.00
C THR A 67 11.23 -15.49 -1.12
N PRO A 68 10.62 -16.71 -1.15
CA PRO A 68 9.35 -16.98 -0.45
C PRO A 68 9.45 -16.80 1.06
N GLU A 69 10.56 -17.20 1.66
CA GLU A 69 10.78 -17.07 3.11
C GLU A 69 10.84 -15.59 3.56
N GLU A 70 11.45 -14.74 2.74
CA GLU A 70 11.54 -13.31 3.00
C GLU A 70 10.16 -12.66 2.94
N ALA A 71 9.37 -12.99 1.91
CA ALA A 71 8.00 -12.50 1.74
C ALA A 71 7.10 -12.94 2.92
N ALA A 72 7.17 -14.20 3.33
CA ALA A 72 6.41 -14.73 4.45
C ALA A 72 6.81 -14.07 5.78
N ARG A 73 8.12 -13.93 6.04
CA ARG A 73 8.64 -13.27 7.24
C ARG A 73 8.20 -11.82 7.31
N PHE A 74 8.39 -11.05 6.23
CA PHE A 74 7.95 -9.67 6.18
C PHE A 74 6.45 -9.54 6.50
N SER A 75 5.62 -10.32 5.82
CA SER A 75 4.17 -10.24 5.96
C SER A 75 3.71 -10.57 7.39
N SER A 76 4.29 -11.59 8.02
CA SER A 76 3.95 -11.99 9.40
C SER A 76 4.36 -10.94 10.44
N GLN A 77 5.42 -10.18 10.18
CA GLN A 77 5.94 -9.15 11.10
C GLN A 77 5.38 -7.75 10.83
N ALA A 78 4.85 -7.48 9.63
CA ALA A 78 4.44 -6.16 9.17
C ALA A 78 3.52 -5.41 10.15
N LYS A 79 2.56 -6.12 10.77
CA LYS A 79 1.65 -5.51 11.75
C LYS A 79 2.38 -5.02 12.99
N ALA A 80 3.32 -5.80 13.50
CA ALA A 80 4.13 -5.44 14.68
C ALA A 80 5.10 -4.29 14.38
N GLU A 81 5.54 -4.18 13.12
CA GLU A 81 6.42 -3.12 12.64
C GLU A 81 5.68 -1.81 12.30
N GLY A 82 4.37 -1.74 12.54
CA GLY A 82 3.57 -0.52 12.40
C GLY A 82 2.99 -0.30 11.01
N PHE A 83 2.99 -1.31 10.15
CA PHE A 83 2.24 -1.24 8.89
C PHE A 83 0.74 -1.38 9.12
N GLY A 84 -0.06 -0.69 8.30
CA GLY A 84 -1.52 -0.78 8.29
C GLY A 84 -2.07 -1.49 7.06
N VAL A 85 -1.38 -1.37 5.93
CA VAL A 85 -1.77 -1.94 4.63
C VAL A 85 -0.54 -2.43 3.89
N ILE A 86 -0.68 -3.49 3.13
CA ILE A 86 0.32 -3.98 2.17
C ILE A 86 -0.24 -3.85 0.76
N ILE A 87 0.47 -3.13 -0.11
CA ILE A 87 0.22 -3.10 -1.55
C ILE A 87 1.22 -4.05 -2.22
N ALA A 88 0.74 -5.00 -2.99
CA ALA A 88 1.57 -6.01 -3.65
C ALA A 88 1.38 -5.99 -5.17
N ALA A 89 2.46 -5.80 -5.91
CA ALA A 89 2.48 -5.73 -7.36
C ALA A 89 3.22 -6.93 -7.96
N ALA A 90 2.59 -7.61 -8.91
CA ALA A 90 3.20 -8.73 -9.63
C ALA A 90 2.58 -8.93 -11.01
N GLY A 91 3.40 -9.36 -11.96
CA GLY A 91 2.97 -9.73 -13.31
C GLY A 91 2.99 -11.23 -13.54
N LYS A 92 2.43 -11.68 -14.67
CA LYS A 92 2.37 -13.08 -15.10
C LYS A 92 1.73 -13.97 -14.03
N ALA A 93 2.47 -14.96 -13.50
CA ALA A 93 2.04 -15.76 -12.33
C ALA A 93 2.08 -14.91 -11.06
N ALA A 94 1.12 -14.00 -10.90
CA ALA A 94 1.07 -12.94 -9.89
C ALA A 94 0.62 -13.47 -8.52
N HIS A 95 1.40 -14.38 -7.93
CA HIS A 95 1.06 -15.03 -6.66
C HIS A 95 1.45 -14.21 -5.42
N LEU A 96 2.22 -13.11 -5.57
CA LEU A 96 2.80 -12.36 -4.47
C LEU A 96 1.74 -11.86 -3.48
N ALA A 97 0.67 -11.23 -3.98
CA ALA A 97 -0.40 -10.70 -3.12
C ALA A 97 -1.07 -11.80 -2.27
N GLY A 98 -1.34 -12.95 -2.88
CA GLY A 98 -1.91 -14.11 -2.20
C GLY A 98 -0.99 -14.68 -1.12
N VAL A 99 0.31 -14.82 -1.42
CA VAL A 99 1.31 -15.29 -0.46
C VAL A 99 1.45 -14.34 0.72
N LEU A 100 1.48 -13.02 0.48
CA LEU A 100 1.53 -12.04 1.57
C LEU A 100 0.24 -12.08 2.41
N ALA A 101 -0.93 -12.21 1.78
CA ALA A 101 -2.21 -12.25 2.48
C ALA A 101 -2.37 -13.49 3.38
N ASP A 102 -1.76 -14.61 3.02
CA ASP A 102 -1.79 -15.83 3.84
C ASP A 102 -1.03 -15.68 5.17
N HIS A 103 -0.03 -14.79 5.23
CA HIS A 103 0.84 -14.62 6.38
C HIS A 103 0.54 -13.38 7.24
N THR A 104 -0.55 -12.64 6.96
CA THR A 104 -0.90 -11.44 7.71
C THR A 104 -2.40 -11.29 7.91
N THR A 105 -2.78 -10.52 8.93
CA THR A 105 -4.16 -10.03 9.12
C THR A 105 -4.35 -8.60 8.63
N LEU A 106 -3.33 -7.99 8.03
CA LEU A 106 -3.44 -6.66 7.42
C LEU A 106 -4.20 -6.75 6.09
N PRO A 107 -4.93 -5.70 5.69
CA PRO A 107 -5.45 -5.59 4.34
C PRO A 107 -4.31 -5.69 3.30
N VAL A 108 -4.50 -6.56 2.30
CA VAL A 108 -3.57 -6.68 1.16
C VAL A 108 -4.28 -6.23 -0.11
N ILE A 109 -3.66 -5.29 -0.82
CA ILE A 109 -4.14 -4.75 -2.08
C ILE A 109 -3.23 -5.25 -3.21
N GLY A 110 -3.81 -5.97 -4.17
CA GLY A 110 -3.08 -6.53 -5.32
C GLY A 110 -3.12 -5.61 -6.53
N ILE A 111 -1.97 -5.32 -7.11
CA ILE A 111 -1.83 -4.65 -8.41
C ILE A 111 -1.38 -5.67 -9.43
N PRO A 112 -2.26 -6.14 -10.33
CA PRO A 112 -1.84 -6.94 -11.47
C PRO A 112 -0.97 -6.09 -12.40
N ILE A 113 0.23 -6.55 -12.73
CA ILE A 113 1.13 -5.83 -13.63
C ILE A 113 0.99 -6.39 -15.05
N LYS A 114 0.82 -5.47 -15.99
CA LYS A 114 0.78 -5.80 -17.43
C LYS A 114 2.09 -6.44 -17.86
N SER A 115 1.99 -7.51 -18.63
CA SER A 115 3.13 -8.20 -19.26
C SER A 115 2.89 -8.38 -20.74
N SER A 116 3.93 -8.79 -21.48
CA SER A 116 3.82 -9.11 -22.91
C SER A 116 2.94 -10.34 -23.21
N THR A 117 2.59 -11.10 -22.17
CA THR A 117 1.70 -12.26 -22.25
C THR A 117 0.31 -11.84 -21.78
N LEU A 118 -0.72 -12.02 -22.60
CA LEU A 118 -2.13 -11.72 -22.29
C LEU A 118 -2.41 -10.33 -21.74
N ASP A 119 -1.55 -9.35 -21.97
CA ASP A 119 -1.72 -7.95 -21.58
C ASP A 119 -2.06 -7.75 -20.09
N GLY A 120 -1.66 -8.67 -19.21
CA GLY A 120 -1.90 -8.64 -17.77
C GLY A 120 -3.17 -9.38 -17.32
N LEU A 121 -3.95 -9.97 -18.22
CA LEU A 121 -5.12 -10.77 -17.84
C LEU A 121 -4.74 -11.98 -16.97
N ASP A 122 -3.61 -12.61 -17.28
CA ASP A 122 -3.00 -13.67 -16.49
C ASP A 122 -2.71 -13.21 -15.05
N ALA A 123 -2.10 -12.05 -14.91
CA ALA A 123 -1.82 -11.45 -13.60
C ALA A 123 -3.11 -11.07 -12.85
N LEU A 124 -4.09 -10.51 -13.54
CA LEU A 124 -5.39 -10.17 -12.95
C LEU A 124 -6.08 -11.42 -12.40
N LEU A 125 -6.20 -12.48 -13.20
CA LEU A 125 -6.85 -13.71 -12.79
C LEU A 125 -6.10 -14.41 -11.65
N ALA A 126 -4.77 -14.40 -11.66
CA ALA A 126 -3.95 -14.96 -10.59
C ALA A 126 -4.09 -14.19 -9.27
N THR A 127 -4.37 -12.89 -9.33
CA THR A 127 -4.49 -12.03 -8.14
C THR A 127 -5.91 -12.03 -7.57
N VAL A 128 -6.95 -12.01 -8.42
CA VAL A 128 -8.35 -11.86 -7.97
C VAL A 128 -8.99 -13.17 -7.54
N GLN A 129 -8.56 -14.33 -8.07
CA GLN A 129 -9.16 -15.65 -7.81
C GLN A 129 -8.63 -16.27 -6.50
N MET A 130 -8.82 -15.56 -5.39
CA MET A 130 -8.35 -16.02 -4.08
C MET A 130 -9.32 -17.02 -3.43
N PRO A 131 -8.80 -18.03 -2.69
CA PRO A 131 -9.60 -18.96 -1.96
C PRO A 131 -10.30 -18.29 -0.77
N LYS A 132 -11.39 -18.93 -0.30
CA LYS A 132 -12.09 -18.48 0.92
C LYS A 132 -11.13 -18.44 2.11
N GLY A 133 -11.11 -17.32 2.82
CA GLY A 133 -10.30 -17.11 4.02
C GLY A 133 -9.04 -16.27 3.79
N ILE A 134 -8.61 -16.10 2.55
CA ILE A 134 -7.41 -15.31 2.20
C ILE A 134 -7.80 -14.22 1.19
N PRO A 135 -8.40 -13.10 1.65
CA PRO A 135 -8.86 -12.04 0.76
C PRO A 135 -7.71 -11.17 0.25
N VAL A 136 -7.77 -10.79 -1.03
CA VAL A 136 -6.94 -9.76 -1.66
C VAL A 136 -7.84 -8.76 -2.36
N ALA A 137 -7.72 -7.46 -2.00
CA ALA A 137 -8.43 -6.39 -2.68
C ALA A 137 -7.69 -6.06 -3.99
N THR A 138 -8.21 -6.53 -5.12
CA THR A 138 -7.54 -6.40 -6.42
C THR A 138 -8.01 -5.15 -7.14
N VAL A 139 -7.07 -4.29 -7.57
CA VAL A 139 -7.34 -3.13 -8.42
C VAL A 139 -7.18 -3.47 -9.91
N ALA A 140 -7.42 -2.52 -10.79
CA ALA A 140 -7.23 -2.69 -12.23
C ALA A 140 -5.76 -3.03 -12.57
N ILE A 141 -5.53 -3.62 -13.76
CA ILE A 141 -4.19 -3.84 -14.30
C ILE A 141 -3.46 -2.50 -14.34
N ASP A 142 -2.23 -2.47 -13.83
CA ASP A 142 -1.38 -1.28 -13.66
C ASP A 142 -2.00 -0.15 -12.82
N GLY A 143 -3.06 -0.44 -12.03
CA GLY A 143 -3.85 0.52 -11.27
C GLY A 143 -3.18 1.00 -9.98
N ALA A 144 -1.91 1.40 -10.03
CA ALA A 144 -1.11 1.76 -8.86
C ALA A 144 -1.69 2.92 -8.05
N ASP A 145 -2.19 3.97 -8.71
CA ASP A 145 -2.79 5.12 -8.03
C ASP A 145 -4.06 4.73 -7.26
N ASN A 146 -4.91 3.88 -7.86
CA ASN A 146 -6.11 3.39 -7.18
C ASN A 146 -5.78 2.48 -5.99
N ALA A 147 -4.71 1.69 -6.07
CA ALA A 147 -4.23 0.91 -4.93
C ALA A 147 -3.81 1.81 -3.77
N ALA A 148 -3.09 2.91 -4.06
CA ALA A 148 -2.71 3.89 -3.06
C ALA A 148 -3.91 4.62 -2.46
N LEU A 149 -4.86 5.06 -3.28
CA LEU A 149 -6.10 5.70 -2.81
C LEU A 149 -6.92 4.77 -1.92
N LEU A 150 -7.04 3.49 -2.28
CA LEU A 150 -7.70 2.49 -1.44
C LEU A 150 -6.97 2.29 -0.11
N ALA A 151 -5.63 2.27 -0.11
CA ALA A 151 -4.85 2.20 1.13
C ALA A 151 -5.04 3.43 2.03
N VAL A 152 -5.22 4.62 1.45
CA VAL A 152 -5.53 5.87 2.19
C VAL A 152 -6.92 5.82 2.82
N GLN A 153 -7.88 5.11 2.20
CA GLN A 153 -9.25 4.98 2.70
C GLN A 153 -9.38 3.98 3.88
N ILE A 154 -8.43 3.06 4.02
CA ILE A 154 -8.38 2.06 5.09
C ILE A 154 -7.73 2.63 6.35
#